data_8368bdb1e85c40aed836cb08b82ce99b
#
_entry.id   8368bdb1e85c40aed836cb08b82ce99b
#
_cell.length_a   1.000
_cell.length_b   1.000
_cell.length_c   1.000
_cell.angle_alpha   90.00
_cell.angle_beta   90.00
_cell.angle_gamma   90.00
#
_symmetry.space_group_name_H-M   'P 1'
#
loop_
_entity.id
_entity.type
_entity.pdbx_description
1 polymer ?
#
loop_
_entity_poly.entity_id
_entity_poly.type
_entity_poly.pdbx_seq_one_letter_code
_entity_poly.pdbx_strand_id
1 'polypeptide(L)'
;MLNYFNYFTEIEDRFQQRRGALLLLSTLDWALIETWREAGIPLDAALRGIDAAFDRYEARQKKARMRKVNGLAWCAQAVMEAAEELREAAGKHA
;
A
#
# COMPACT_ATOMS: atom_id res chain seq x y z
N MET A 1 11.76 16.71 4.57
CA MET A 1 12.17 15.41 5.09
C MET A 1 10.96 14.62 5.57
N LEU A 2 10.79 13.43 5.04
CA LEU A 2 9.76 12.54 5.55
C LEU A 2 10.23 11.95 6.87
N ASN A 3 9.47 12.17 7.92
CA ASN A 3 9.76 11.54 9.18
C ASN A 3 8.88 10.29 9.33
N TYR A 4 9.14 9.56 10.38
CA TYR A 4 8.43 8.34 10.71
C TYR A 4 6.91 8.55 10.72
N PHE A 5 6.47 9.65 11.28
CA PHE A 5 5.06 9.97 11.44
C PHE A 5 4.37 10.13 10.08
N ASN A 6 5.02 10.84 9.15
CA ASN A 6 4.45 11.08 7.83
C ASN A 6 4.25 9.79 7.04
N TYR A 7 5.19 8.85 7.17
CA TYR A 7 5.10 7.56 6.48
C TYR A 7 3.81 6.83 6.85
N PHE A 8 3.53 6.72 8.14
CA PHE A 8 2.34 6.06 8.62
C PHE A 8 1.07 6.79 8.21
N THR A 9 1.06 8.11 8.40
CA THR A 9 -0.11 8.92 8.11
C THR A 9 -0.51 8.88 6.64
N GLU A 10 0.47 9.00 5.76
CA GLU A 10 0.20 9.00 4.32
C GLU A 10 -0.33 7.65 3.84
N ILE A 11 0.20 6.55 4.36
CA ILE A 11 -0.27 5.22 4.00
C ILE A 11 -1.70 5.02 4.50
N GLU A 12 -1.98 5.42 5.74
CA GLU A 12 -3.32 5.30 6.28
C GLU A 12 -4.31 6.12 5.45
N ASP A 13 -3.96 7.36 5.15
CA ASP A 13 -4.84 8.23 4.37
C ASP A 13 -5.14 7.65 3.00
N ARG A 14 -4.13 7.18 2.29
CA ARG A 14 -4.33 6.61 0.96
C ARG A 14 -5.21 5.36 1.02
N PHE A 15 -4.96 4.50 1.99
CA PHE A 15 -5.75 3.29 2.16
C PHE A 15 -7.23 3.62 2.41
N GLN A 16 -7.50 4.58 3.30
CA GLN A 16 -8.88 4.98 3.60
C GLN A 16 -9.56 5.62 2.39
N GLN A 17 -8.86 6.47 1.66
CA GLN A 17 -9.40 7.10 0.46
C GLN A 17 -9.81 6.05 -0.57
N ARG A 18 -8.95 5.09 -0.82
CA ARG A 18 -9.23 4.06 -1.82
C ARG A 18 -10.30 3.09 -1.37
N ARG A 19 -10.33 2.80 -0.09
CA ARG A 19 -11.34 1.90 0.46
C ARG A 19 -12.73 2.51 0.43
N GLY A 20 -12.83 3.80 0.60
CA GLY A 20 -14.09 4.54 0.48
C GLY A 20 -14.93 4.57 1.76
N ALA A 21 -14.64 3.74 2.73
CA ALA A 21 -15.31 3.73 4.01
C ALA A 21 -14.27 3.59 5.12
N LEU A 22 -14.46 4.31 6.21
CA LEU A 22 -13.49 4.30 7.30
C LEU A 22 -13.32 2.91 7.90
N LEU A 23 -12.08 2.50 8.05
CA LEU A 23 -11.71 1.27 8.70
C LEU A 23 -10.56 1.57 9.65
N LEU A 24 -10.78 1.32 10.94
CA LEU A 24 -9.69 1.48 11.90
C LEU A 24 -8.61 0.43 11.63
N LEU A 25 -7.38 0.91 11.49
CA LEU A 25 -6.26 0.01 11.30
C LEU A 25 -5.98 -0.77 12.57
N SER A 26 -5.79 -2.07 12.43
CA SER A 26 -5.47 -2.94 13.56
C SER A 26 -3.99 -2.84 13.91
N THR A 27 -3.62 -3.45 15.03
CA THR A 27 -2.21 -3.57 15.41
C THR A 27 -1.41 -4.28 14.33
N LEU A 28 -2.00 -5.28 13.66
CA LEU A 28 -1.33 -5.98 12.57
C LEU A 28 -1.09 -5.07 11.38
N ASP A 29 -2.04 -4.20 11.06
CA ASP A 29 -1.87 -3.24 9.98
C ASP A 29 -0.72 -2.28 10.27
N TRP A 30 -0.68 -1.75 11.48
CA TRP A 30 0.41 -0.86 11.89
C TRP A 30 1.76 -1.57 11.87
N ALA A 31 1.80 -2.83 12.30
CA ALA A 31 3.03 -3.62 12.25
C ALA A 31 3.50 -3.85 10.82
N LEU A 32 2.57 -4.02 9.89
CA LEU A 32 2.90 -4.21 8.49
C LEU A 32 3.54 -2.94 7.91
N ILE A 33 2.97 -1.77 8.21
CA ILE A 33 3.56 -0.50 7.77
C ILE A 33 4.97 -0.34 8.34
N GLU A 34 5.16 -0.68 9.61
CA GLU A 34 6.47 -0.62 10.24
C GLU A 34 7.47 -1.54 9.53
N THR A 35 7.02 -2.74 9.16
CA THR A 35 7.83 -3.70 8.41
C THR A 35 8.27 -3.11 7.07
N TRP A 36 7.36 -2.48 6.35
CA TRP A 36 7.71 -1.83 5.08
C TRP A 36 8.75 -0.73 5.28
N ARG A 37 8.53 0.10 6.30
CA ARG A 37 9.46 1.18 6.60
C ARG A 37 10.87 0.64 6.93
N GLU A 38 10.93 -0.37 7.77
CA GLU A 38 12.21 -0.98 8.17
C GLU A 38 12.90 -1.70 7.02
N ALA A 39 12.12 -2.23 6.08
CA ALA A 39 12.67 -2.85 4.88
C ALA A 39 13.19 -1.84 3.87
N GLY A 40 13.01 -0.55 4.14
CA GLY A 40 13.47 0.50 3.24
C GLY A 40 12.57 0.76 2.06
N ILE A 41 11.31 0.35 2.14
CA ILE A 41 10.34 0.62 1.07
C ILE A 41 10.00 2.10 1.10
N PRO A 42 10.26 2.85 0.00
CA PRO A 42 9.94 4.27 -0.03
C PRO A 42 8.44 4.50 0.06
N LEU A 43 8.03 5.62 0.63
CA LEU A 43 6.62 5.97 0.73
C LEU A 43 5.94 5.91 -0.65
N ASP A 44 6.60 6.40 -1.68
CA ASP A 44 6.07 6.40 -3.04
C ASP A 44 5.72 4.98 -3.50
N ALA A 45 6.58 4.00 -3.21
CA ALA A 45 6.31 2.61 -3.57
C ALA A 45 5.13 2.04 -2.80
N ALA A 46 5.03 2.37 -1.51
CA ALA A 46 3.91 1.91 -0.70
C ALA A 46 2.59 2.46 -1.24
N LEU A 47 2.55 3.75 -1.56
CA LEU A 47 1.34 4.37 -2.10
C LEU A 47 0.97 3.81 -3.47
N ARG A 48 1.96 3.58 -4.35
CA ARG A 48 1.73 2.97 -5.65
C ARG A 48 1.15 1.57 -5.52
N GLY A 49 1.69 0.80 -4.57
CA GLY A 49 1.23 -0.56 -4.35
C GLY A 49 -0.21 -0.60 -3.88
N ILE A 50 -0.56 0.32 -2.97
CA ILE A 50 -1.94 0.43 -2.49
C ILE A 50 -2.87 0.77 -3.66
N ASP A 51 -2.50 1.76 -4.47
CA ASP A 51 -3.31 2.15 -5.63
C ASP A 51 -3.47 1.00 -6.61
N ALA A 52 -2.38 0.28 -6.91
CA ALA A 52 -2.44 -0.85 -7.85
C ALA A 52 -3.35 -1.95 -7.33
N ALA A 53 -3.29 -2.25 -6.04
CA ALA A 53 -4.14 -3.27 -5.44
C ALA A 53 -5.61 -2.90 -5.56
N PHE A 54 -5.96 -1.66 -5.27
CA PHE A 54 -7.34 -1.20 -5.38
C PHE A 54 -7.81 -1.11 -6.82
N ASP A 55 -6.93 -0.73 -7.76
CA ASP A 55 -7.28 -0.72 -9.18
C ASP A 55 -7.70 -2.12 -9.64
N ARG A 56 -6.93 -3.15 -9.24
CA ARG A 56 -7.26 -4.53 -9.56
C ARG A 56 -8.57 -4.97 -8.91
N TYR A 57 -8.74 -4.58 -7.66
CA TYR A 57 -9.96 -4.92 -6.92
C TYR A 57 -11.19 -4.31 -7.60
N GLU A 58 -11.12 -3.04 -7.97
CA GLU A 58 -12.23 -2.35 -8.61
C GLU A 58 -12.55 -2.95 -9.98
N ALA A 59 -11.52 -3.34 -10.73
CA ALA A 59 -11.72 -3.99 -12.01
C ALA A 59 -12.45 -5.33 -11.87
N ARG A 60 -12.09 -6.11 -10.85
CA ARG A 60 -12.75 -7.39 -10.58
C ARG A 60 -14.17 -7.20 -10.07
N GLN A 61 -14.38 -6.16 -9.26
CA GLN A 61 -15.69 -5.89 -8.67
C GLN A 61 -16.74 -5.59 -9.74
N LYS A 62 -16.33 -5.02 -10.85
CA LYS A 62 -17.23 -4.78 -11.98
C LYS A 62 -17.74 -6.07 -12.62
N LYS A 63 -17.00 -7.16 -12.47
CA LYS A 63 -17.32 -8.43 -13.10
C LYS A 63 -17.96 -9.43 -12.15
N ALA A 64 -17.69 -9.31 -10.87
CA ALA A 64 -18.17 -10.26 -9.86
C ALA A 64 -18.24 -9.57 -8.51
N ARG A 65 -19.13 -10.09 -7.66
CA ARG A 65 -19.25 -9.59 -6.29
C ARG A 65 -18.01 -9.99 -5.50
N MET A 66 -17.35 -9.02 -4.88
CA MET A 66 -16.13 -9.24 -4.12
C MET A 66 -16.34 -8.85 -2.66
N ARG A 67 -15.60 -9.48 -1.76
CA ARG A 67 -15.58 -9.08 -0.35
C ARG A 67 -14.90 -7.72 -0.22
N LYS A 68 -15.34 -6.93 0.76
CA LYS A 68 -14.68 -5.67 1.06
C LYS A 68 -13.27 -5.91 1.58
N VAL A 69 -12.37 -5.00 1.21
CA VAL A 69 -11.01 -5.01 1.74
C VAL A 69 -11.06 -4.73 3.24
N ASN A 70 -10.48 -5.60 4.03
CA ASN A 70 -10.57 -5.53 5.49
C ASN A 70 -9.24 -5.27 6.20
N GLY A 71 -8.17 -5.00 5.47
CA GLY A 71 -6.89 -4.68 6.07
C GLY A 71 -5.81 -4.43 5.04
N LEU A 72 -4.70 -3.87 5.50
CA LEU A 72 -3.56 -3.52 4.64
C LEU A 72 -2.85 -4.75 4.07
N ALA A 73 -2.95 -5.90 4.73
CA ALA A 73 -2.31 -7.11 4.24
C ALA A 73 -2.77 -7.45 2.82
N TRP A 74 -3.98 -7.05 2.47
CA TRP A 74 -4.51 -7.25 1.14
C TRP A 74 -3.71 -6.51 0.06
N CYS A 75 -3.02 -5.43 0.44
CA CYS A 75 -2.19 -4.65 -0.48
C CYS A 75 -0.71 -5.07 -0.46
N ALA A 76 -0.32 -5.97 0.44
CA ALA A 76 1.10 -6.25 0.70
C ALA A 76 1.87 -6.70 -0.53
N GLN A 77 1.32 -7.62 -1.31
CA GLN A 77 2.02 -8.11 -2.50
C GLN A 77 2.23 -6.99 -3.52
N ALA A 78 1.20 -6.15 -3.74
CA ALA A 78 1.31 -5.05 -4.68
C ALA A 78 2.34 -4.02 -4.22
N VAL A 79 2.46 -3.77 -2.92
CA VAL A 79 3.48 -2.89 -2.37
C VAL A 79 4.88 -3.46 -2.64
N MET A 80 5.06 -4.75 -2.42
CA MET A 80 6.36 -5.39 -2.67
C MET A 80 6.71 -5.33 -4.17
N GLU A 81 5.74 -5.53 -5.03
CA GLU A 81 5.95 -5.43 -6.48
C GLU A 81 6.34 -4.01 -6.89
N ALA A 82 5.67 -3.01 -6.32
CA ALA A 82 5.98 -1.61 -6.62
C ALA A 82 7.40 -1.25 -6.13
N ALA A 83 7.79 -1.74 -4.97
CA ALA A 83 9.13 -1.51 -4.44
C ALA A 83 10.20 -2.13 -5.35
N GLU A 84 9.94 -3.33 -5.86
CA GLU A 84 10.85 -4.01 -6.76
C GLU A 84 10.97 -3.27 -8.08
N GLU A 85 9.88 -2.79 -8.63
CA GLU A 85 9.89 -2.00 -9.87
C GLU A 85 10.71 -0.73 -9.74
N LEU A 86 10.57 -0.04 -8.61
CA LEU A 86 11.37 1.17 -8.37
C LEU A 86 12.85 0.85 -8.22
N ARG A 87 13.18 -0.27 -7.59
CA ARG A 87 14.56 -0.70 -7.44
C ARG A 87 15.18 -1.02 -8.79
N GLU A 88 14.45 -1.72 -9.66
CA GLU A 88 14.91 -2.06 -11.00
C GLU A 88 15.10 -0.81 -11.84
N ALA A 89 14.17 0.14 -11.76
CA ALA A 89 14.28 1.40 -12.50
C ALA A 89 15.51 2.19 -12.06
N ALA A 90 15.79 2.25 -10.76
CA ALA A 90 16.98 2.92 -10.25
C ALA A 90 18.26 2.23 -10.72
N GLY A 91 18.26 0.90 -10.77
CA GLY A 91 19.40 0.13 -11.23
C GLY A 91 19.73 0.37 -12.70
N LYS A 92 18.73 0.64 -13.52
CA LYS A 92 18.93 0.89 -14.95
C LYS A 92 19.60 2.22 -15.23
N HIS A 93 19.57 3.14 -14.28
CA HIS A 93 20.15 4.48 -14.43
C HIS A 93 21.51 4.59 -13.74
N ALA A 94 21.98 3.56 -13.12
CA ALA A 94 23.25 3.56 -12.42
C ALA A 94 24.45 3.46 -13.37
#